data_3966179f182fedf28a9a4db01e252ce5
#
_entry.id   3966179f182fedf28a9a4db01e252ce5
#
_cell.length_a   1.000
_cell.length_b   1.000
_cell.length_c   1.000
_cell.angle_alpha   90.00
_cell.angle_beta   90.00
_cell.angle_gamma   90.00
#
_symmetry.space_group_name_H-M   'P 1'
#
loop_
_entity.id
_entity.type
_entity.pdbx_description
1 polymer ?
#
loop_
_entity_poly.entity_id
_entity_poly.type
_entity_poly.pdbx_seq_one_letter_code
_entity_poly.pdbx_strand_id
1 'polypeptide(L)'
;LASIDNRKFNNLQSRSFIVTQSLKKIKKHLQEWALSKDGWHTLGSKKEINLNNLTEEDYDKIFYKEKWINENGLEQRLIVSYSQKYADYQKHVREEQIQRAKNIIENPGVATRNLNDPKRFINVAAITEDGEIAEKKVKSLNIEAIKKEEQFDGFYAVCTTLEDDIADIIKVNKNRWEIEESFRILKTDFKARPVYLKRDDRIKAHFTTCFLSLLIYRILEHKLDEKYT
;
A
#
# COMPACT_ATOMS: atom_id res chain seq x y z
N LEU A 1 5.26 -0.68 -5.93
CA LEU A 1 6.22 0.25 -5.33
C LEU A 1 7.24 0.68 -6.39
N ALA A 2 7.47 1.99 -6.54
CA ALA A 2 8.48 2.48 -7.47
C ALA A 2 9.89 2.02 -7.02
N SER A 3 10.67 1.48 -7.97
CA SER A 3 12.07 1.12 -7.72
C SER A 3 12.88 2.38 -7.37
N ILE A 4 14.04 2.19 -6.74
CA ILE A 4 14.93 3.31 -6.41
C ILE A 4 15.40 4.05 -7.67
N ASP A 5 15.61 3.33 -8.77
CA ASP A 5 16.02 3.92 -10.05
C ASP A 5 14.91 4.81 -10.63
N ASN A 6 13.65 4.40 -10.54
CA ASN A 6 12.51 5.23 -10.93
C ASN A 6 12.37 6.47 -10.04
N ARG A 7 12.67 6.37 -8.74
CA ARG A 7 12.68 7.52 -7.84
C ARG A 7 13.79 8.50 -8.23
N LYS A 8 15.01 8.02 -8.49
CA LYS A 8 16.14 8.83 -8.94
C LYS A 8 15.82 9.53 -10.27
N PHE A 9 15.27 8.80 -11.23
CA PHE A 9 14.86 9.37 -12.52
C PHE A 9 13.81 10.48 -12.34
N ASN A 10 12.82 10.28 -11.47
CA ASN A 10 11.80 11.29 -11.22
C ASN A 10 12.26 12.46 -10.34
N ASN A 11 13.43 12.37 -9.70
CA ASN A 11 14.04 13.44 -8.94
C ASN A 11 14.99 14.34 -9.76
N LEU A 12 14.98 14.21 -11.08
CA LEU A 12 15.80 15.03 -11.97
C LEU A 12 15.05 16.32 -12.37
N GLN A 13 15.80 17.43 -12.56
CA GLN A 13 15.29 18.66 -13.17
C GLN A 13 14.04 19.26 -12.49
N SER A 14 14.12 19.67 -11.24
CA SER A 14 13.01 20.31 -10.51
C SER A 14 11.73 19.46 -10.36
N ARG A 15 11.80 18.17 -10.63
CA ARG A 15 10.70 17.22 -10.36
C ARG A 15 10.89 16.55 -8.99
N SER A 16 9.79 16.23 -8.35
CA SER A 16 9.76 15.49 -7.10
C SER A 16 8.81 14.30 -7.24
N PHE A 17 8.82 13.42 -6.25
CA PHE A 17 7.93 12.26 -6.24
C PHE A 17 7.29 12.08 -4.87
N ILE A 18 6.12 11.46 -4.84
CA ILE A 18 5.51 10.85 -3.66
C ILE A 18 5.24 9.39 -3.99
N VAL A 19 5.74 8.47 -3.17
CA VAL A 19 5.57 7.04 -3.39
C VAL A 19 5.27 6.32 -2.09
N THR A 20 4.29 5.40 -2.12
CA THR A 20 4.02 4.51 -1.00
C THR A 20 5.24 3.64 -0.69
N GLN A 21 5.63 3.59 0.58
CA GLN A 21 6.72 2.78 1.08
C GLN A 21 6.19 1.66 1.97
N SER A 22 6.49 0.41 1.62
CA SER A 22 6.15 -0.71 2.51
C SER A 22 7.08 -0.74 3.71
N LEU A 23 6.56 -0.60 4.91
CA LEU A 23 7.32 -0.71 6.16
C LEU A 23 7.96 -2.10 6.34
N LYS A 24 7.33 -3.14 5.80
CA LYS A 24 7.87 -4.52 5.83
C LYS A 24 9.15 -4.71 4.99
N LYS A 25 9.48 -3.73 4.11
CA LYS A 25 10.59 -3.82 3.15
C LYS A 25 11.72 -2.81 3.41
N ILE A 26 11.61 -1.98 4.42
CA ILE A 26 12.67 -1.05 4.82
C ILE A 26 13.69 -1.73 5.74
N LYS A 27 14.86 -1.11 5.93
CA LYS A 27 15.89 -1.60 6.84
C LYS A 27 15.37 -1.73 8.27
N LYS A 28 15.84 -2.73 9.00
CA LYS A 28 15.32 -3.09 10.33
C LYS A 28 15.31 -1.92 11.31
N HIS A 29 16.39 -1.13 11.40
CA HIS A 29 16.45 0.03 12.28
C HIS A 29 15.43 1.14 11.93
N LEU A 30 15.09 1.30 10.64
CA LEU A 30 14.02 2.21 10.20
C LEU A 30 12.64 1.65 10.53
N GLN A 31 12.49 0.33 10.46
CA GLN A 31 11.25 -0.34 10.83
C GLN A 31 10.99 -0.21 12.34
N GLU A 32 12.01 -0.45 13.17
CA GLU A 32 11.94 -0.26 14.62
C GLU A 32 11.61 1.19 14.99
N TRP A 33 12.27 2.15 14.34
CA TRP A 33 11.92 3.56 14.49
C TRP A 33 10.48 3.84 14.05
N ALA A 34 10.04 3.33 12.89
CA ALA A 34 8.69 3.55 12.37
C ALA A 34 7.61 3.02 13.32
N LEU A 35 7.84 1.88 13.95
CA LEU A 35 6.89 1.21 14.85
C LEU A 35 6.99 1.67 16.31
N SER A 36 8.04 2.43 16.69
CA SER A 36 8.15 2.95 18.07
C SER A 36 6.96 3.86 18.40
N LYS A 37 6.53 3.83 19.65
CA LYS A 37 5.33 4.56 20.11
C LYS A 37 5.57 6.04 20.41
N ASP A 38 6.83 6.46 20.49
CA ASP A 38 7.24 7.83 20.80
C ASP A 38 7.55 8.65 19.55
N GLY A 39 7.59 9.97 19.70
CA GLY A 39 7.97 10.91 18.64
C GLY A 39 6.91 11.14 17.59
N TRP A 40 5.64 10.96 17.93
CA TRP A 40 4.52 11.20 17.02
C TRP A 40 3.94 12.60 17.19
N HIS A 41 3.46 13.17 16.10
CA HIS A 41 2.78 14.45 16.07
C HIS A 41 1.39 14.28 15.48
N THR A 42 0.42 15.03 15.98
CA THR A 42 -0.91 15.11 15.36
C THR A 42 -0.82 15.95 14.09
N LEU A 43 -1.48 15.52 13.03
CA LEU A 43 -1.54 16.29 11.80
C LEU A 43 -2.16 17.68 12.08
N GLY A 44 -1.44 18.74 11.72
CA GLY A 44 -1.82 20.12 12.02
C GLY A 44 -1.41 20.64 13.40
N SER A 45 -0.69 19.85 14.21
CA SER A 45 -0.14 20.26 15.50
C SER A 45 1.31 19.82 15.67
N LYS A 46 2.11 20.67 16.31
CA LYS A 46 3.52 20.36 16.66
C LYS A 46 3.67 19.63 18.00
N LYS A 47 2.56 19.34 18.69
CA LYS A 47 2.60 18.65 19.97
C LYS A 47 3.03 17.20 19.77
N GLU A 48 4.07 16.78 20.48
CA GLU A 48 4.50 15.38 20.49
C GLU A 48 3.55 14.52 21.33
N ILE A 49 3.26 13.34 20.84
CA ILE A 49 2.33 12.38 21.44
C ILE A 49 2.97 10.99 21.44
N ASN A 50 2.67 10.22 22.48
CA ASN A 50 2.96 8.79 22.52
C ASN A 50 1.71 8.01 22.13
N LEU A 51 1.82 7.09 21.16
CA LEU A 51 0.67 6.29 20.68
C LEU A 51 0.04 5.38 21.75
N ASN A 52 0.72 5.12 22.88
CA ASN A 52 0.14 4.36 23.98
C ASN A 52 -0.89 5.20 24.78
N ASN A 53 -0.86 6.53 24.64
CA ASN A 53 -1.70 7.45 25.39
C ASN A 53 -2.90 7.99 24.58
N LEU A 54 -3.24 7.31 23.48
CA LEU A 54 -4.39 7.68 22.66
C LEU A 54 -5.70 7.41 23.39
N THR A 55 -6.67 8.30 23.21
CA THR A 55 -8.02 8.23 23.76
C THR A 55 -9.04 8.01 22.66
N GLU A 56 -10.30 7.80 23.01
CA GLU A 56 -11.41 7.69 22.04
C GLU A 56 -11.56 8.95 21.17
N GLU A 57 -11.22 10.12 21.70
CA GLU A 57 -11.22 11.39 20.94
C GLU A 57 -10.17 11.45 19.82
N ASP A 58 -9.20 10.55 19.87
CA ASP A 58 -8.11 10.46 18.90
C ASP A 58 -8.40 9.49 17.76
N TYR A 59 -9.54 8.80 17.79
CA TYR A 59 -9.89 7.71 16.88
C TYR A 59 -9.83 8.10 15.39
N ASP A 60 -10.34 9.27 15.02
CA ASP A 60 -10.36 9.78 13.65
C ASP A 60 -9.10 10.59 13.28
N LYS A 61 -8.22 10.83 14.25
CA LYS A 61 -7.00 11.62 14.02
C LYS A 61 -5.93 10.82 13.28
N ILE A 62 -5.09 11.55 12.58
CA ILE A 62 -3.91 11.01 11.93
C ILE A 62 -2.68 11.53 12.66
N PHE A 63 -1.84 10.62 13.07
CA PHE A 63 -0.54 10.90 13.67
C PHE A 63 0.54 10.65 12.65
N TYR A 64 1.63 11.39 12.72
CA TYR A 64 2.76 11.21 11.82
C TYR A 64 4.08 11.38 12.55
N LYS A 65 5.12 10.82 11.97
CA LYS A 65 6.51 11.15 12.22
C LYS A 65 7.31 11.03 10.94
N GLU A 66 8.44 11.70 10.89
CA GLU A 66 9.24 11.78 9.69
C GLU A 66 10.72 11.65 9.98
N LYS A 67 11.46 11.24 8.96
CA LYS A 67 12.92 11.17 9.00
C LYS A 67 13.48 11.25 7.60
N TRP A 68 14.54 12.05 7.42
CA TRP A 68 15.34 12.00 6.21
C TRP A 68 16.19 10.73 6.20
N ILE A 69 16.19 10.04 5.07
CA ILE A 69 16.93 8.80 4.85
C ILE A 69 17.68 8.87 3.54
N ASN A 70 18.85 8.24 3.49
CA ASN A 70 19.59 8.03 2.25
C ASN A 70 19.51 6.56 1.85
N GLU A 71 18.99 6.32 0.66
CA GLU A 71 18.88 4.98 0.09
C GLU A 71 19.57 4.94 -1.28
N ASN A 72 20.70 4.24 -1.35
CA ASN A 72 21.51 4.10 -2.57
C ASN A 72 21.89 5.45 -3.21
N GLY A 73 22.21 6.47 -2.40
CA GLY A 73 22.59 7.80 -2.87
C GLY A 73 21.41 8.71 -3.25
N LEU A 74 20.17 8.30 -2.96
CA LEU A 74 19.00 9.15 -3.04
C LEU A 74 18.59 9.58 -1.62
N GLU A 75 18.68 10.88 -1.36
CA GLU A 75 18.14 11.47 -0.15
C GLU A 75 16.64 11.68 -0.31
N GLN A 76 15.86 11.18 0.65
CA GLN A 76 14.41 11.23 0.62
C GLN A 76 13.84 11.28 2.04
N ARG A 77 12.70 11.88 2.17
CA ARG A 77 11.94 12.03 3.42
C ARG A 77 11.02 10.81 3.57
N LEU A 78 11.22 10.02 4.61
CA LEU A 78 10.31 8.94 5.01
C LEU A 78 9.30 9.51 5.99
N ILE A 79 8.04 9.57 5.58
CA ILE A 79 6.92 9.99 6.40
C ILE A 79 6.11 8.74 6.75
N VAL A 80 5.94 8.49 8.04
CA VAL A 80 5.12 7.40 8.56
C VAL A 80 3.90 8.00 9.23
N SER A 81 2.72 7.57 8.84
CA SER A 81 1.45 7.95 9.48
C SER A 81 0.84 6.76 10.22
N TYR A 82 0.09 7.05 11.28
CA TYR A 82 -0.68 6.11 12.06
C TYR A 82 -2.12 6.63 12.25
N SER A 83 -3.08 5.72 12.22
CA SER A 83 -4.48 6.01 12.55
C SER A 83 -5.12 4.79 13.19
N GLN A 84 -5.82 5.00 14.31
CA GLN A 84 -6.55 3.94 15.01
C GLN A 84 -7.64 3.33 14.13
N LYS A 85 -8.41 4.18 13.47
CA LYS A 85 -9.44 3.75 12.51
C LYS A 85 -8.89 2.84 11.40
N TYR A 86 -7.71 3.15 10.90
CA TYR A 86 -7.05 2.32 9.89
C TYR A 86 -6.51 1.01 10.48
N ALA A 87 -6.06 1.02 11.75
CA ALA A 87 -5.65 -0.19 12.47
C ALA A 87 -6.81 -1.17 12.62
N ASP A 88 -7.97 -0.67 13.05
CA ASP A 88 -9.17 -1.50 13.23
C ASP A 88 -9.67 -2.05 11.88
N TYR A 89 -9.64 -1.26 10.82
CA TYR A 89 -9.94 -1.74 9.48
C TYR A 89 -9.00 -2.86 9.03
N GLN A 90 -7.68 -2.71 9.22
CA GLN A 90 -6.70 -3.73 8.84
C GLN A 90 -6.85 -4.99 9.67
N LYS A 91 -7.13 -4.86 10.96
CA LYS A 91 -7.44 -5.98 11.85
C LYS A 91 -8.66 -6.75 11.35
N HIS A 92 -9.76 -6.07 11.04
CA HIS A 92 -10.97 -6.70 10.52
C HIS A 92 -10.71 -7.46 9.21
N VAL A 93 -10.02 -6.84 8.24
CA VAL A 93 -9.65 -7.50 6.97
C VAL A 93 -8.78 -8.74 7.22
N ARG A 94 -7.85 -8.68 8.18
CA ARG A 94 -7.01 -9.83 8.53
C ARG A 94 -7.82 -10.93 9.19
N GLU A 95 -8.75 -10.62 10.08
CA GLU A 95 -9.64 -11.60 10.72
C GLU A 95 -10.45 -12.37 9.67
N GLU A 96 -11.00 -11.69 8.66
CA GLU A 96 -11.66 -12.37 7.53
C GLU A 96 -10.72 -13.30 6.76
N GLN A 97 -9.46 -12.89 6.54
CA GLN A 97 -8.47 -13.71 5.84
C GLN A 97 -8.07 -14.93 6.68
N ILE A 98 -7.95 -14.78 8.00
CA ILE A 98 -7.69 -15.89 8.93
C ILE A 98 -8.87 -16.87 8.91
N GLN A 99 -10.11 -16.38 8.88
CA GLN A 99 -11.28 -17.25 8.79
C GLN A 99 -11.30 -18.05 7.49
N ARG A 100 -10.94 -17.42 6.36
CA ARG A 100 -10.77 -18.11 5.07
C ARG A 100 -9.64 -19.14 5.13
N ALA A 101 -8.53 -18.84 5.83
CA ALA A 101 -7.44 -19.80 6.02
C ALA A 101 -7.89 -21.02 6.81
N LYS A 102 -8.67 -20.85 7.89
CA LYS A 102 -9.26 -21.94 8.66
C LYS A 102 -10.15 -22.83 7.77
N ASN A 103 -11.02 -22.24 6.98
CA ASN A 103 -11.89 -22.98 6.05
C ASN A 103 -11.09 -23.82 5.03
N ILE A 104 -9.93 -23.32 4.54
CA ILE A 104 -9.04 -24.07 3.64
C ILE A 104 -8.35 -25.23 4.35
N ILE A 105 -8.05 -25.08 5.65
CA ILE A 105 -7.46 -26.14 6.45
C ILE A 105 -8.48 -27.26 6.67
N GLU A 106 -9.71 -26.91 7.01
CA GLU A 106 -10.81 -27.83 7.29
C GLU A 106 -11.35 -28.52 6.01
N ASN A 107 -11.34 -27.81 4.88
CA ASN A 107 -11.88 -28.29 3.60
C ASN A 107 -10.82 -28.26 2.48
N PRO A 108 -9.92 -29.25 2.40
CA PRO A 108 -8.76 -29.23 1.49
C PRO A 108 -9.07 -29.17 -0.01
N GLY A 109 -10.32 -29.42 -0.42
CA GLY A 109 -10.74 -29.44 -1.83
C GLY A 109 -11.23 -28.11 -2.39
N VAL A 110 -11.39 -27.07 -1.59
CA VAL A 110 -11.91 -25.78 -2.03
C VAL A 110 -10.79 -24.93 -2.61
N ALA A 111 -10.83 -24.71 -3.94
CA ALA A 111 -9.90 -23.81 -4.62
C ALA A 111 -10.31 -22.36 -4.38
N THR A 112 -9.45 -21.59 -3.73
CA THR A 112 -9.65 -20.13 -3.56
C THR A 112 -8.95 -19.38 -4.68
N ARG A 113 -9.73 -18.61 -5.47
CA ARG A 113 -9.24 -17.75 -6.57
C ARG A 113 -9.05 -16.28 -6.19
N ASN A 114 -8.87 -15.95 -4.91
CA ASN A 114 -8.85 -14.55 -4.46
C ASN A 114 -7.45 -13.96 -4.42
N LEU A 115 -7.34 -12.70 -4.88
CA LEU A 115 -6.13 -11.85 -4.90
C LEU A 115 -5.49 -11.65 -3.52
N ASN A 116 -6.27 -11.72 -2.43
CA ASN A 116 -5.79 -11.72 -1.05
C ASN A 116 -5.68 -13.15 -0.53
N ASP A 117 -4.68 -13.89 -1.03
CA ASP A 117 -4.47 -15.29 -0.73
C ASP A 117 -4.23 -15.51 0.78
N PRO A 118 -5.16 -16.17 1.50
CA PRO A 118 -4.98 -16.51 2.91
C PRO A 118 -3.91 -17.58 3.17
N LYS A 119 -3.32 -18.16 2.11
CA LYS A 119 -2.30 -19.22 2.21
C LYS A 119 -1.06 -18.78 2.99
N ARG A 120 -0.74 -17.48 3.06
CA ARG A 120 0.36 -16.98 3.88
C ARG A 120 0.17 -17.22 5.38
N PHE A 121 -1.08 -17.45 5.81
CA PHE A 121 -1.43 -17.81 7.18
C PHE A 121 -1.55 -19.32 7.40
N ILE A 122 -1.14 -20.14 6.43
CA ILE A 122 -1.20 -21.59 6.50
C ILE A 122 0.21 -22.15 6.44
N ASN A 123 0.59 -22.90 7.48
CA ASN A 123 1.76 -23.76 7.46
C ASN A 123 1.38 -25.11 6.84
N VAL A 124 2.27 -25.64 6.02
CA VAL A 124 2.13 -26.99 5.44
C VAL A 124 3.32 -27.82 5.88
N ALA A 125 3.12 -28.77 6.77
CA ALA A 125 4.11 -29.74 7.19
C ALA A 125 3.87 -31.09 6.48
N ALA A 126 4.95 -31.70 6.01
CA ALA A 126 4.94 -33.01 5.33
C ALA A 126 5.79 -34.03 6.10
N ILE A 127 6.00 -33.83 7.40
CA ILE A 127 6.86 -34.63 8.27
C ILE A 127 6.03 -35.10 9.44
N THR A 128 6.18 -36.39 9.83
CA THR A 128 5.59 -36.97 11.05
C THR A 128 6.36 -36.51 12.30
N GLU A 129 5.81 -36.72 13.50
CA GLU A 129 6.49 -36.44 14.78
C GLU A 129 7.82 -37.19 14.91
N ASP A 130 7.95 -38.36 14.28
CA ASP A 130 9.16 -39.18 14.26
C ASP A 130 10.20 -38.74 13.21
N GLY A 131 9.93 -37.64 12.46
CA GLY A 131 10.84 -37.10 11.47
C GLY A 131 10.81 -37.77 10.09
N GLU A 132 9.89 -38.71 9.86
CA GLU A 132 9.69 -39.36 8.56
C GLU A 132 8.82 -38.48 7.62
N ILE A 133 8.97 -38.70 6.33
CA ILE A 133 8.15 -38.00 5.32
C ILE A 133 6.72 -38.53 5.38
N ALA A 134 5.76 -37.68 5.76
CA ALA A 134 4.37 -38.07 5.84
C ALA A 134 3.73 -38.24 4.46
N GLU A 135 2.94 -39.28 4.26
CA GLU A 135 2.13 -39.47 3.06
C GLU A 135 1.08 -38.36 2.87
N LYS A 136 0.64 -37.73 3.98
CA LYS A 136 -0.33 -36.64 3.97
C LYS A 136 0.26 -35.37 4.54
N LYS A 137 0.07 -34.23 3.81
CA LYS A 137 0.45 -32.92 4.28
C LYS A 137 -0.52 -32.44 5.36
N VAL A 138 -0.01 -32.10 6.53
CA VAL A 138 -0.77 -31.47 7.61
C VAL A 138 -0.74 -29.94 7.41
N LYS A 139 -1.90 -29.31 7.49
CA LYS A 139 -2.04 -27.85 7.40
C LYS A 139 -2.41 -27.30 8.77
N SER A 140 -1.77 -26.23 9.18
CA SER A 140 -2.06 -25.53 10.44
C SER A 140 -1.98 -24.01 10.23
N LEU A 141 -2.55 -23.23 11.16
CA LEU A 141 -2.42 -21.76 11.13
C LEU A 141 -1.01 -21.33 11.47
N ASN A 142 -0.49 -20.39 10.70
CA ASN A 142 0.79 -19.74 10.94
C ASN A 142 0.62 -18.52 11.87
N ILE A 143 0.62 -18.78 13.18
CA ILE A 143 0.44 -17.77 14.22
C ILE A 143 1.57 -16.71 14.20
N GLU A 144 2.80 -17.12 13.86
CA GLU A 144 3.92 -16.19 13.75
C GLU A 144 3.72 -15.17 12.62
N ALA A 145 3.24 -15.62 11.46
CA ALA A 145 2.93 -14.73 10.34
C ALA A 145 1.81 -13.75 10.71
N ILE A 146 0.78 -14.21 11.44
CA ILE A 146 -0.31 -13.37 11.92
C ILE A 146 0.24 -12.29 12.85
N LYS A 147 0.97 -12.64 13.91
CA LYS A 147 1.57 -11.71 14.86
C LYS A 147 2.53 -10.72 14.18
N LYS A 148 3.28 -11.20 13.18
CA LYS A 148 4.20 -10.36 12.40
C LYS A 148 3.46 -9.33 11.53
N GLU A 149 2.25 -9.63 11.08
CA GLU A 149 1.43 -8.66 10.34
C GLU A 149 0.73 -7.67 11.27
N GLU A 150 0.27 -8.09 12.43
CA GLU A 150 -0.43 -7.26 13.43
C GLU A 150 0.37 -6.03 13.86
N GLN A 151 1.69 -6.14 13.98
CA GLN A 151 2.54 -5.01 14.39
C GLN A 151 2.51 -3.82 13.42
N PHE A 152 2.03 -4.02 12.20
CA PHE A 152 1.94 -2.96 11.17
C PHE A 152 0.55 -2.33 11.06
N ASP A 153 -0.41 -2.76 11.88
CA ASP A 153 -1.77 -2.24 11.81
C ASP A 153 -1.82 -0.76 12.13
N GLY A 154 -2.55 -0.02 11.32
CA GLY A 154 -2.69 1.42 11.44
C GLY A 154 -1.53 2.23 10.83
N PHE A 155 -0.42 1.59 10.50
CA PHE A 155 0.75 2.28 9.95
C PHE A 155 0.72 2.34 8.44
N TYR A 156 1.04 3.51 7.91
CA TYR A 156 1.19 3.75 6.48
C TYR A 156 2.41 4.62 6.25
N ALA A 157 3.18 4.37 5.21
CA ALA A 157 4.38 5.15 4.94
C ALA A 157 4.50 5.59 3.49
N VAL A 158 5.06 6.77 3.30
CA VAL A 158 5.43 7.33 2.01
C VAL A 158 6.89 7.81 2.03
N CYS A 159 7.52 7.76 0.87
CA CYS A 159 8.80 8.43 0.62
C CYS A 159 8.59 9.55 -0.38
N THR A 160 9.26 10.68 -0.15
CA THR A 160 9.18 11.86 -1.02
C THR A 160 10.47 12.64 -0.97
N THR A 161 10.73 13.44 -2.00
CA THR A 161 11.78 14.48 -2.00
C THR A 161 11.20 15.88 -1.80
N LEU A 162 9.88 15.99 -1.62
CA LEU A 162 9.23 17.26 -1.31
C LEU A 162 9.52 17.69 0.13
N GLU A 163 9.74 18.99 0.31
CA GLU A 163 9.92 19.66 1.61
C GLU A 163 8.64 20.33 2.12
N ASP A 164 7.56 20.23 1.33
CA ASP A 164 6.26 20.80 1.64
C ASP A 164 5.70 20.29 2.98
N ASP A 165 4.62 20.91 3.43
CA ASP A 165 3.91 20.51 4.65
C ASP A 165 3.43 19.05 4.56
N ILE A 166 3.57 18.34 5.67
CA ILE A 166 3.21 16.91 5.72
C ILE A 166 1.72 16.68 5.46
N ALA A 167 0.86 17.61 5.89
CA ALA A 167 -0.58 17.50 5.64
C ALA A 167 -0.87 17.53 4.13
N ASP A 168 -0.19 18.39 3.38
CA ASP A 168 -0.33 18.48 1.93
C ASP A 168 0.20 17.24 1.23
N ILE A 169 1.36 16.73 1.65
CA ILE A 169 1.93 15.48 1.13
C ILE A 169 0.97 14.30 1.37
N ILE A 170 0.41 14.18 2.57
CA ILE A 170 -0.55 13.13 2.91
C ILE A 170 -1.83 13.29 2.09
N LYS A 171 -2.32 14.51 1.90
CA LYS A 171 -3.50 14.83 1.09
C LYS A 171 -3.29 14.42 -0.37
N VAL A 172 -2.18 14.84 -0.98
CA VAL A 172 -1.82 14.46 -2.36
C VAL A 172 -1.72 12.93 -2.50
N ASN A 173 -1.09 12.25 -1.53
CA ASN A 173 -0.99 10.79 -1.58
C ASN A 173 -2.36 10.10 -1.42
N LYS A 174 -3.30 10.67 -0.66
CA LYS A 174 -4.66 10.13 -0.55
C LYS A 174 -5.41 10.20 -1.89
N ASN A 175 -5.18 11.23 -2.69
CA ASN A 175 -5.81 11.40 -4.00
C ASN A 175 -5.23 10.46 -5.09
N ARG A 176 -4.31 9.57 -4.73
CA ARG A 176 -3.75 8.58 -5.66
C ARG A 176 -4.81 7.67 -6.30
N TRP A 177 -5.97 7.50 -5.66
CA TRP A 177 -7.09 6.75 -6.23
C TRP A 177 -7.53 7.30 -7.58
N GLU A 178 -7.39 8.62 -7.85
CA GLU A 178 -7.70 9.23 -9.14
C GLU A 178 -6.82 8.67 -10.27
N ILE A 179 -5.55 8.38 -9.96
CA ILE A 179 -4.63 7.73 -10.89
C ILE A 179 -5.06 6.28 -11.16
N GLU A 180 -5.42 5.55 -10.10
CA GLU A 180 -5.91 4.18 -10.22
C GLU A 180 -7.21 4.12 -11.03
N GLU A 181 -8.11 5.07 -10.82
CA GLU A 181 -9.34 5.25 -11.59
C GLU A 181 -9.04 5.56 -13.07
N SER A 182 -8.09 6.44 -13.35
CA SER A 182 -7.64 6.72 -14.72
C SER A 182 -7.12 5.47 -15.42
N PHE A 183 -6.35 4.63 -14.74
CA PHE A 183 -5.93 3.33 -15.28
C PHE A 183 -7.10 2.35 -15.48
N ARG A 184 -8.09 2.38 -14.60
CA ARG A 184 -9.30 1.58 -14.75
C ARG A 184 -10.06 1.98 -16.02
N ILE A 185 -10.33 3.26 -16.21
CA ILE A 185 -11.00 3.82 -17.40
C ILE A 185 -10.23 3.44 -18.67
N LEU A 186 -8.92 3.61 -18.70
CA LEU A 186 -8.09 3.18 -19.83
C LEU A 186 -8.25 1.70 -20.17
N LYS A 187 -8.32 0.84 -19.15
CA LYS A 187 -8.44 -0.62 -19.36
C LYS A 187 -9.84 -1.05 -19.79
N THR A 188 -10.86 -0.53 -19.10
CA THR A 188 -12.25 -1.02 -19.25
C THR A 188 -13.01 -0.27 -20.32
N ASP A 189 -13.03 1.05 -20.24
CA ASP A 189 -13.89 1.90 -21.06
C ASP A 189 -13.26 2.16 -22.42
N PHE A 190 -11.98 2.52 -22.45
CA PHE A 190 -11.24 2.74 -23.70
C PHE A 190 -10.58 1.47 -24.24
N LYS A 191 -10.70 0.34 -23.55
CA LYS A 191 -10.18 -0.97 -24.00
C LYS A 191 -8.71 -0.91 -24.45
N ALA A 192 -7.89 -0.11 -23.76
CA ALA A 192 -6.47 0.00 -24.07
C ALA A 192 -5.73 -1.35 -23.96
N ARG A 193 -6.33 -2.35 -23.31
CA ARG A 193 -5.86 -3.74 -23.22
C ARG A 193 -7.03 -4.71 -23.34
N PRO A 194 -6.81 -5.89 -23.95
CA PRO A 194 -5.57 -6.39 -24.60
C PRO A 194 -5.28 -5.69 -25.93
N VAL A 195 -3.98 -5.59 -26.29
CA VAL A 195 -3.53 -5.02 -27.56
C VAL A 195 -3.28 -6.14 -28.57
N TYR A 196 -4.04 -6.14 -29.66
CA TYR A 196 -3.90 -7.14 -30.74
C TYR A 196 -3.05 -6.64 -31.93
N LEU A 197 -2.39 -5.49 -31.77
CA LEU A 197 -1.54 -4.90 -32.78
C LEU A 197 -0.12 -5.47 -32.68
N LYS A 198 0.55 -5.68 -33.85
CA LYS A 198 1.88 -6.28 -33.91
C LYS A 198 2.99 -5.27 -34.22
N ARG A 199 2.67 -4.15 -34.88
CA ARG A 199 3.63 -3.12 -35.27
C ARG A 199 3.78 -2.06 -34.20
N ASP A 200 5.02 -1.69 -33.88
CA ASP A 200 5.34 -0.73 -32.82
C ASP A 200 4.71 0.64 -33.05
N ASP A 201 4.71 1.13 -34.28
CA ASP A 201 4.09 2.40 -34.64
C ASP A 201 2.57 2.41 -34.36
N ARG A 202 1.89 1.31 -34.70
CA ARG A 202 0.45 1.14 -34.43
C ARG A 202 0.16 0.98 -32.92
N ILE A 203 1.02 0.27 -32.18
CA ILE A 203 0.91 0.13 -30.73
C ILE A 203 1.06 1.50 -30.08
N LYS A 204 2.06 2.29 -30.49
CA LYS A 204 2.27 3.67 -29.99
C LYS A 204 1.06 4.55 -30.31
N ALA A 205 0.58 4.53 -31.55
CA ALA A 205 -0.60 5.30 -31.95
C ALA A 205 -1.84 4.93 -31.13
N HIS A 206 -2.08 3.63 -30.90
CA HIS A 206 -3.19 3.14 -30.08
C HIS A 206 -3.13 3.71 -28.64
N PHE A 207 -1.98 3.57 -27.96
CA PHE A 207 -1.84 4.11 -26.60
C PHE A 207 -1.91 5.64 -26.56
N THR A 208 -1.37 6.33 -27.57
CA THR A 208 -1.50 7.80 -27.68
C THR A 208 -2.95 8.21 -27.82
N THR A 209 -3.72 7.53 -28.65
CA THR A 209 -5.16 7.81 -28.82
C THR A 209 -5.92 7.57 -27.50
N CYS A 210 -5.68 6.44 -26.83
CA CYS A 210 -6.31 6.15 -25.54
C CYS A 210 -5.94 7.21 -24.48
N PHE A 211 -4.70 7.66 -24.45
CA PHE A 211 -4.25 8.71 -23.54
C PHE A 211 -4.91 10.06 -23.81
N LEU A 212 -4.99 10.46 -25.09
CA LEU A 212 -5.67 11.71 -25.48
C LEU A 212 -7.16 11.66 -25.14
N SER A 213 -7.80 10.50 -25.35
CA SER A 213 -9.21 10.31 -24.97
C SER A 213 -9.40 10.45 -23.46
N LEU A 214 -8.49 9.89 -22.66
CA LEU A 214 -8.53 10.05 -21.20
C LEU A 214 -8.33 11.50 -20.78
N LEU A 215 -7.41 12.20 -21.42
CA LEU A 215 -7.16 13.62 -21.15
C LEU A 215 -8.42 14.47 -21.41
N ILE A 216 -9.06 14.27 -22.55
CA ILE A 216 -10.31 14.97 -22.90
C ILE A 216 -11.41 14.63 -21.89
N TYR A 217 -11.54 13.34 -21.52
CA TYR A 217 -12.51 12.89 -20.54
C TYR A 217 -12.30 13.59 -19.18
N ARG A 218 -11.07 13.63 -18.66
CA ARG A 218 -10.75 14.29 -17.40
C ARG A 218 -10.96 15.81 -17.43
N ILE A 219 -10.65 16.47 -18.54
CA ILE A 219 -10.95 17.90 -18.71
C ILE A 219 -12.46 18.16 -18.71
N LEU A 220 -13.23 17.29 -19.34
CA LEU A 220 -14.70 17.41 -19.35
C LEU A 220 -15.28 17.18 -17.95
N GLU A 221 -14.85 16.13 -17.25
CA GLU A 221 -15.25 15.82 -15.89
C GLU A 221 -14.98 17.01 -14.94
N HIS A 222 -13.77 17.55 -14.95
CA HIS A 222 -13.41 18.73 -14.15
C HIS A 222 -14.31 19.94 -14.45
N LYS A 223 -14.61 20.20 -15.73
CA LYS A 223 -15.51 21.30 -16.12
C LYS A 223 -16.96 21.07 -15.71
N LEU A 224 -17.40 19.81 -15.63
CA LEU A 224 -18.75 19.47 -15.17
C LEU A 224 -18.84 19.63 -13.65
N ASP A 225 -17.86 19.15 -12.91
CA ASP A 225 -17.81 19.29 -11.43
C ASP A 225 -17.82 20.76 -10.99
N GLU A 226 -17.14 21.65 -11.74
CA GLU A 226 -17.19 23.09 -11.49
C GLU A 226 -18.58 23.74 -11.70
N LYS A 227 -19.47 23.09 -12.47
CA LYS A 227 -20.79 23.66 -12.82
C LYS A 227 -21.97 23.01 -12.12
N TYR A 228 -21.85 21.75 -11.70
CA TYR A 228 -22.98 20.92 -11.29
C TYR A 228 -22.82 20.28 -9.91
N THR A 229 -21.74 20.57 -9.17
CA THR A 229 -21.56 20.32 -7.74
C THR A 229 -21.80 21.56 -6.94
#